data_69ac2f42c05053a2af783ba007f96345
#
_entry.id   69ac2f42c05053a2af783ba007f96345
#
_cell.length_a   1.000
_cell.length_b   1.000
_cell.length_c   1.000
_cell.angle_alpha   90.00
_cell.angle_beta   90.00
_cell.angle_gamma   90.00
#
_symmetry.space_group_name_H-M   'P 1'
#
loop_
_entity.id
_entity.type
_entity.pdbx_description
1 polymer ?
#
loop_
_entity_poly.entity_id
_entity_poly.type
_entity_poly.pdbx_seq_one_letter_code
_entity_poly.pdbx_strand_id
1 'polypeptide(L)'
;CSGLPGMLLAITKAGRTAPLHIYGPIGLERVVAGLRVIAPSLSCPIVLHEIIDDYSPFAAIGLTITPFPLRHEMPCIGYQFHLPRPALFDPIRARAQGIPVKLWSILQRGETVSMDGQTYYPHQVLGQPRRGITFVYATDTRPVPGIVRMGQDSDLMILEGMYGAEEKLPLAHKNCHMLFREAAQLARDAGTKRLLLTHFSTSIETPEEFLPNAQAVFPETTCATDGMTLTLRYPEEEK
;
A
#
# COMPACT_ATOMS: atom_id res chain seq x y z
N CYS A 1 13.39 -7.04 7.26
CA CYS A 1 13.22 -8.37 6.61
C CYS A 1 13.68 -9.55 7.47
N SER A 2 14.18 -9.34 8.70
CA SER A 2 14.66 -10.42 9.60
C SER A 2 13.60 -11.50 9.90
N GLY A 3 12.33 -11.15 9.93
CA GLY A 3 11.23 -12.11 10.12
C GLY A 3 10.85 -12.96 8.90
N LEU A 4 11.42 -12.68 7.72
CA LEU A 4 11.06 -13.37 6.48
C LEU A 4 11.25 -14.90 6.55
N PRO A 5 12.35 -15.46 7.11
CA PRO A 5 12.51 -16.90 7.19
C PRO A 5 11.40 -17.57 8.01
N GLY A 6 11.04 -16.98 9.16
CA GLY A 6 9.96 -17.49 10.01
C GLY A 6 8.62 -17.50 9.29
N MET A 7 8.31 -16.43 8.56
CA MET A 7 7.10 -16.34 7.73
C MET A 7 7.09 -17.41 6.64
N LEU A 8 8.21 -17.63 5.94
CA LEU A 8 8.31 -18.64 4.89
C LEU A 8 8.10 -20.07 5.44
N LEU A 9 8.65 -20.37 6.61
CA LEU A 9 8.41 -21.64 7.29
C LEU A 9 6.95 -21.81 7.72
N ALA A 10 6.31 -20.75 8.24
CA ALA A 10 4.89 -20.77 8.61
C ALA A 10 4.00 -21.02 7.39
N ILE A 11 4.25 -20.34 6.27
CA ILE A 11 3.53 -20.54 5.01
C ILE A 11 3.67 -21.98 4.50
N THR A 12 4.88 -22.55 4.58
CA THR A 12 5.16 -23.94 4.23
C THR A 12 4.35 -24.90 5.10
N LYS A 13 4.35 -24.71 6.42
CA LYS A 13 3.58 -25.54 7.36
C LYS A 13 2.06 -25.40 7.13
N ALA A 14 1.59 -24.24 6.68
CA ALA A 14 0.19 -24.04 6.29
C ALA A 14 -0.19 -24.71 4.95
N GLY A 15 0.75 -25.39 4.30
CA GLY A 15 0.49 -26.18 3.08
C GLY A 15 0.35 -25.35 1.80
N ARG A 16 0.87 -24.11 1.77
CA ARG A 16 0.85 -23.31 0.56
C ARG A 16 1.70 -23.95 -0.55
N THR A 17 1.12 -24.14 -1.72
CA THR A 17 1.81 -24.65 -2.93
C THR A 17 1.89 -23.60 -4.03
N ALA A 18 0.97 -22.63 -4.05
CA ALA A 18 0.98 -21.54 -5.03
C ALA A 18 2.22 -20.65 -4.86
N PRO A 19 2.82 -20.14 -5.96
CA PRO A 19 3.97 -19.25 -5.90
C PRO A 19 3.78 -18.08 -4.95
N LEU A 20 4.84 -17.73 -4.22
CA LEU A 20 4.91 -16.53 -3.40
C LEU A 20 5.75 -15.49 -4.13
N HIS A 21 5.14 -14.38 -4.51
CA HIS A 21 5.81 -13.25 -5.13
C HIS A 21 6.30 -12.29 -4.03
N ILE A 22 7.57 -11.91 -4.10
CA ILE A 22 8.21 -10.95 -3.19
C ILE A 22 8.76 -9.82 -4.05
N TYR A 23 8.31 -8.60 -3.77
CA TYR A 23 8.76 -7.38 -4.41
C TYR A 23 9.64 -6.59 -3.45
N GLY A 24 10.77 -6.06 -3.93
CA GLY A 24 11.66 -5.29 -3.10
C GLY A 24 12.72 -4.53 -3.89
N PRO A 25 13.55 -3.71 -3.21
CA PRO A 25 14.57 -2.92 -3.86
C PRO A 25 15.72 -3.80 -4.40
N ILE A 26 16.63 -3.15 -5.12
CA ILE A 26 17.90 -3.78 -5.58
C ILE A 26 18.59 -4.53 -4.44
N GLY A 27 19.08 -5.73 -4.72
CA GLY A 27 19.71 -6.63 -3.74
C GLY A 27 18.74 -7.58 -3.04
N LEU A 28 17.44 -7.55 -3.38
CA LEU A 28 16.42 -8.46 -2.83
C LEU A 28 16.83 -9.94 -2.97
N GLU A 29 17.31 -10.34 -4.16
CA GLU A 29 17.71 -11.73 -4.41
C GLU A 29 18.81 -12.18 -3.45
N ARG A 30 19.85 -11.36 -3.27
CA ARG A 30 20.96 -11.66 -2.37
C ARG A 30 20.49 -11.77 -0.90
N VAL A 31 19.61 -10.85 -0.47
CA VAL A 31 19.07 -10.84 0.89
C VAL A 31 18.21 -12.09 1.13
N VAL A 32 17.30 -12.41 0.22
CA VAL A 32 16.43 -13.59 0.34
C VAL A 32 17.25 -14.87 0.31
N ALA A 33 18.25 -14.98 -0.56
CA ALA A 33 19.14 -16.13 -0.61
C ALA A 33 19.88 -16.35 0.72
N GLY A 34 20.41 -15.28 1.32
CA GLY A 34 21.09 -15.34 2.63
C GLY A 34 20.15 -15.75 3.77
N LEU A 35 18.96 -15.16 3.80
CA LEU A 35 17.95 -15.47 4.83
C LEU A 35 17.39 -16.90 4.71
N ARG A 36 17.32 -17.44 3.51
CA ARG A 36 16.82 -18.80 3.25
C ARG A 36 17.74 -19.92 3.69
N VAL A 37 18.97 -19.64 4.09
CA VAL A 37 19.89 -20.66 4.65
C VAL A 37 19.25 -21.42 5.81
N ILE A 38 18.44 -20.75 6.63
CA ILE A 38 17.70 -21.38 7.75
C ILE A 38 16.33 -21.94 7.37
N ALA A 39 15.89 -21.75 6.12
CA ALA A 39 14.61 -22.24 5.57
C ALA A 39 14.84 -22.80 4.15
N PRO A 40 15.69 -23.84 3.99
CA PRO A 40 16.14 -24.29 2.67
C PRO A 40 15.03 -24.96 1.85
N SER A 41 14.09 -25.63 2.52
CA SER A 41 13.01 -26.39 1.89
C SER A 41 11.68 -25.71 2.11
N LEU A 42 11.03 -25.30 1.02
CA LEU A 42 9.71 -24.65 1.05
C LEU A 42 8.73 -25.44 0.18
N SER A 43 7.46 -25.43 0.56
CA SER A 43 6.38 -26.11 -0.18
C SER A 43 5.93 -25.34 -1.44
N CYS A 44 6.31 -24.08 -1.60
CA CYS A 44 5.93 -23.25 -2.72
C CYS A 44 7.15 -22.60 -3.38
N PRO A 45 7.11 -22.33 -4.70
CA PRO A 45 8.11 -21.52 -5.37
C PRO A 45 8.12 -20.08 -4.84
N ILE A 46 9.29 -19.47 -4.75
CA ILE A 46 9.44 -18.03 -4.49
C ILE A 46 9.84 -17.36 -5.80
N VAL A 47 9.10 -16.33 -6.16
CA VAL A 47 9.36 -15.48 -7.33
C VAL A 47 9.76 -14.10 -6.82
N LEU A 48 10.99 -13.70 -7.11
CA LEU A 48 11.54 -12.41 -6.67
C LEU A 48 11.41 -11.38 -7.78
N HIS A 49 11.03 -10.16 -7.40
CA HIS A 49 10.88 -9.02 -8.29
C HIS A 49 11.70 -7.86 -7.73
N GLU A 50 12.92 -7.69 -8.22
CA GLU A 50 13.74 -6.52 -7.88
C GLU A 50 13.24 -5.27 -8.61
N ILE A 51 13.00 -4.21 -7.85
CA ILE A 51 12.61 -2.89 -8.36
C ILE A 51 13.87 -2.02 -8.27
N ILE A 52 14.43 -1.67 -9.43
CA ILE A 52 15.70 -0.94 -9.52
C ILE A 52 15.43 0.52 -9.90
N ASP A 53 15.06 0.78 -11.14
CA ASP A 53 14.81 2.13 -11.67
C ASP A 53 13.41 2.27 -12.27
N ASP A 54 12.70 1.17 -12.47
CA ASP A 54 11.32 1.15 -12.96
C ASP A 54 10.33 1.05 -11.81
N TYR A 55 9.76 2.19 -11.45
CA TYR A 55 8.72 2.30 -10.43
C TYR A 55 7.30 2.24 -11.02
N SER A 56 7.14 1.59 -12.16
CA SER A 56 5.84 1.41 -12.81
C SER A 56 4.87 0.64 -11.93
N PRO A 57 3.58 1.01 -11.92
CA PRO A 57 2.56 0.29 -11.20
C PRO A 57 2.41 -1.15 -11.68
N PHE A 58 2.16 -2.07 -10.76
CA PHE A 58 1.81 -3.46 -11.07
C PHE A 58 0.53 -3.88 -10.32
N ALA A 59 -0.14 -4.90 -10.86
CA ALA A 59 -1.35 -5.44 -10.25
C ALA A 59 -1.04 -6.67 -9.40
N ALA A 60 -1.57 -6.71 -8.17
CA ALA A 60 -1.53 -7.88 -7.30
C ALA A 60 -2.75 -7.91 -6.39
N ILE A 61 -3.34 -9.09 -6.19
CA ILE A 61 -4.47 -9.33 -5.28
C ILE A 61 -5.64 -8.33 -5.41
N GLY A 62 -5.92 -7.87 -6.63
CA GLY A 62 -6.98 -6.88 -6.89
C GLY A 62 -6.60 -5.42 -6.61
N LEU A 63 -5.36 -5.17 -6.23
CA LEU A 63 -4.82 -3.83 -6.01
C LEU A 63 -3.92 -3.42 -7.19
N THR A 64 -3.85 -2.12 -7.45
CA THR A 64 -2.74 -1.51 -8.19
C THR A 64 -1.72 -1.03 -7.16
N ILE A 65 -0.48 -1.47 -7.30
CA ILE A 65 0.62 -1.16 -6.37
C ILE A 65 1.67 -0.34 -7.12
N THR A 66 1.97 0.84 -6.61
CA THR A 66 3.00 1.72 -7.18
C THR A 66 4.15 1.84 -6.20
N PRO A 67 5.32 1.27 -6.51
CA PRO A 67 6.52 1.45 -5.70
C PRO A 67 7.07 2.87 -5.90
N PHE A 68 7.86 3.36 -4.94
CA PHE A 68 8.58 4.63 -5.06
C PHE A 68 9.82 4.66 -4.17
N PRO A 69 10.88 5.41 -4.55
CA PRO A 69 12.13 5.42 -3.82
C PRO A 69 12.00 6.13 -2.48
N LEU A 70 12.66 5.59 -1.48
CA LEU A 70 12.84 6.14 -0.15
C LEU A 70 14.32 6.46 0.11
N ARG A 71 14.62 7.13 1.24
CA ARG A 71 15.97 7.52 1.62
C ARG A 71 16.37 6.87 2.93
N HIS A 72 17.17 5.82 2.82
CA HIS A 72 17.78 5.11 3.95
C HIS A 72 19.21 4.72 3.61
N GLU A 73 19.98 4.20 4.59
CA GLU A 73 21.34 3.68 4.37
C GLU A 73 21.37 2.51 3.39
N MET A 74 20.37 1.63 3.49
CA MET A 74 20.16 0.51 2.57
C MET A 74 19.12 0.90 1.51
N PRO A 75 19.18 0.30 0.30
CA PRO A 75 18.12 0.47 -0.69
C PRO A 75 16.76 0.21 -0.07
N CYS A 76 15.86 1.20 -0.15
CA CYS A 76 14.55 1.16 0.46
C CYS A 76 13.50 1.74 -0.48
N ILE A 77 12.32 1.13 -0.51
CA ILE A 77 11.17 1.56 -1.31
C ILE A 77 9.91 1.60 -0.48
N GLY A 78 9.08 2.60 -0.74
CA GLY A 78 7.71 2.67 -0.25
C GLY A 78 6.74 2.17 -1.32
N TYR A 79 5.50 1.97 -0.92
CA TYR A 79 4.43 1.51 -1.79
C TYR A 79 3.16 2.33 -1.60
N GLN A 80 2.55 2.75 -2.72
CA GLN A 80 1.17 3.18 -2.74
C GLN A 80 0.31 1.99 -3.18
N PHE A 81 -0.79 1.76 -2.48
CA PHE A 81 -1.78 0.74 -2.79
C PHE A 81 -3.08 1.41 -3.18
N HIS A 82 -3.62 1.04 -4.31
CA HIS A 82 -4.91 1.53 -4.78
C HIS A 82 -5.86 0.37 -5.03
N LEU A 83 -6.97 0.34 -4.29
CA LEU A 83 -8.10 -0.56 -4.54
C LEU A 83 -9.11 0.16 -5.44
N PRO A 84 -9.24 -0.22 -6.71
CA PRO A 84 -10.18 0.44 -7.60
C PRO A 84 -11.63 0.15 -7.18
N ARG A 85 -12.51 1.12 -7.41
CA ARG A 85 -13.94 0.95 -7.22
C ARG A 85 -14.62 0.90 -8.58
N PRO A 86 -15.24 -0.23 -8.96
CA PRO A 86 -15.95 -0.32 -10.24
C PRO A 86 -17.03 0.75 -10.36
N ALA A 87 -17.20 1.31 -11.55
CA ALA A 87 -18.33 2.19 -11.85
C ALA A 87 -19.67 1.45 -11.68
N LEU A 88 -20.71 2.19 -11.38
CA LEU A 88 -22.06 1.59 -11.26
C LEU A 88 -22.54 1.16 -12.64
N PHE A 89 -23.08 -0.06 -12.70
CA PHE A 89 -23.77 -0.55 -13.89
C PHE A 89 -25.17 0.06 -13.97
N ASP A 90 -25.54 0.55 -15.15
CA ASP A 90 -26.87 1.14 -15.42
C ASP A 90 -27.74 0.13 -16.19
N PRO A 91 -28.62 -0.64 -15.54
CA PRO A 91 -29.47 -1.60 -16.18
C PRO A 91 -30.56 -0.97 -17.07
N ILE A 92 -30.96 0.27 -16.78
CA ILE A 92 -31.95 0.99 -17.59
C ILE A 92 -31.33 1.35 -18.93
N ARG A 93 -30.12 1.92 -18.90
CA ARG A 93 -29.34 2.28 -20.09
C ARG A 93 -28.99 1.04 -20.92
N ALA A 94 -28.61 -0.06 -20.26
CA ALA A 94 -28.33 -1.33 -20.94
C ALA A 94 -29.55 -1.89 -21.69
N ARG A 95 -30.73 -1.84 -21.09
CA ARG A 95 -31.99 -2.25 -21.73
C ARG A 95 -32.37 -1.33 -22.89
N ALA A 96 -32.24 0.00 -22.70
CA ALA A 96 -32.55 0.98 -23.75
C ALA A 96 -31.68 0.80 -25.00
N GLN A 97 -30.44 0.32 -24.81
CA GLN A 97 -29.50 0.04 -25.92
C GLN A 97 -29.62 -1.39 -26.46
N GLY A 98 -30.59 -2.19 -25.98
CA GLY A 98 -30.80 -3.54 -26.45
C GLY A 98 -29.67 -4.52 -26.09
N ILE A 99 -28.86 -4.21 -25.06
CA ILE A 99 -27.71 -5.05 -24.69
C ILE A 99 -28.21 -6.32 -24.00
N PRO A 100 -27.86 -7.52 -24.50
CA PRO A 100 -28.30 -8.78 -23.93
C PRO A 100 -27.85 -8.94 -22.47
N VAL A 101 -28.75 -9.38 -21.60
CA VAL A 101 -28.50 -9.54 -20.15
C VAL A 101 -27.28 -10.42 -19.86
N LYS A 102 -27.05 -11.45 -20.66
CA LYS A 102 -25.89 -12.34 -20.53
C LYS A 102 -24.52 -11.66 -20.68
N LEU A 103 -24.48 -10.45 -21.26
CA LEU A 103 -23.25 -9.65 -21.42
C LEU A 103 -23.03 -8.66 -20.29
N TRP A 104 -24.04 -8.40 -19.45
CA TRP A 104 -23.99 -7.35 -18.43
C TRP A 104 -22.84 -7.53 -17.44
N SER A 105 -22.61 -8.76 -16.97
CA SER A 105 -21.54 -9.06 -16.03
C SER A 105 -20.13 -8.84 -16.62
N ILE A 106 -19.96 -9.05 -17.92
CA ILE A 106 -18.71 -8.82 -18.65
C ILE A 106 -18.47 -7.31 -18.73
N LEU A 107 -19.47 -6.58 -19.22
CA LEU A 107 -19.39 -5.12 -19.34
C LEU A 107 -19.23 -4.43 -17.98
N GLN A 108 -19.85 -4.96 -16.92
CA GLN A 108 -19.71 -4.44 -15.56
C GLN A 108 -18.27 -4.58 -15.03
N ARG A 109 -17.52 -5.60 -15.47
CA ARG A 109 -16.10 -5.75 -15.15
C ARG A 109 -15.16 -4.83 -15.96
N GLY A 110 -15.74 -4.05 -16.89
CA GLY A 110 -14.96 -3.16 -17.76
C GLY A 110 -14.41 -3.85 -19.02
N GLU A 111 -14.90 -5.07 -19.33
CA GLU A 111 -14.45 -5.84 -20.48
C GLU A 111 -15.34 -5.57 -21.70
N THR A 112 -14.70 -5.35 -22.87
CA THR A 112 -15.40 -5.26 -24.17
C THR A 112 -15.78 -6.68 -24.63
N VAL A 113 -16.98 -6.84 -25.19
CA VAL A 113 -17.46 -8.13 -25.65
C VAL A 113 -18.17 -8.02 -27.01
N SER A 114 -17.92 -8.98 -27.89
CA SER A 114 -18.59 -9.10 -29.19
C SER A 114 -19.53 -10.30 -29.20
N MET A 115 -20.73 -10.11 -29.77
CA MET A 115 -21.72 -11.15 -29.94
C MET A 115 -22.56 -10.87 -31.21
N ASP A 116 -22.82 -11.87 -32.00
CA ASP A 116 -23.63 -11.82 -33.21
C ASP A 116 -23.21 -10.70 -34.19
N GLY A 117 -21.87 -10.44 -34.31
CA GLY A 117 -21.31 -9.44 -35.17
C GLY A 117 -21.34 -8.00 -34.63
N GLN A 118 -21.90 -7.81 -33.43
CA GLN A 118 -21.94 -6.51 -32.76
C GLN A 118 -20.98 -6.48 -31.55
N THR A 119 -20.25 -5.37 -31.39
CA THR A 119 -19.36 -5.14 -30.26
C THR A 119 -19.99 -4.18 -29.25
N TYR A 120 -19.94 -4.58 -27.99
CA TYR A 120 -20.47 -3.83 -26.86
C TYR A 120 -19.34 -3.37 -25.97
N TYR A 121 -19.40 -2.13 -25.50
CA TYR A 121 -18.34 -1.46 -24.73
C TYR A 121 -18.83 -1.13 -23.31
N PRO A 122 -17.95 -1.19 -22.30
CA PRO A 122 -18.29 -0.86 -20.92
C PRO A 122 -18.90 0.52 -20.74
N HIS A 123 -18.38 1.56 -21.43
CA HIS A 123 -18.89 2.93 -21.34
C HIS A 123 -20.38 3.10 -21.74
N GLN A 124 -20.91 2.14 -22.47
CA GLN A 124 -22.33 2.16 -22.86
C GLN A 124 -23.26 1.94 -21.66
N VAL A 125 -22.79 1.26 -20.61
CA VAL A 125 -23.59 0.78 -19.47
C VAL A 125 -23.00 1.13 -18.12
N LEU A 126 -21.77 1.63 -18.07
CA LEU A 126 -21.14 2.08 -16.83
C LEU A 126 -21.37 3.58 -16.62
N GLY A 127 -21.65 3.92 -15.38
CA GLY A 127 -21.70 5.31 -14.92
C GLY A 127 -20.33 5.94 -14.80
N GLN A 128 -20.25 7.06 -14.07
CA GLN A 128 -18.99 7.76 -13.82
C GLN A 128 -18.03 6.87 -13.00
N PRO A 129 -16.71 7.03 -13.23
CA PRO A 129 -15.71 6.42 -12.37
C PRO A 129 -15.94 6.81 -10.90
N ARG A 130 -15.78 5.86 -9.99
CA ARG A 130 -15.92 6.09 -8.55
C ARG A 130 -14.56 6.09 -7.88
N ARG A 131 -14.42 6.93 -6.86
CA ARG A 131 -13.19 6.97 -6.08
C ARG A 131 -12.96 5.63 -5.40
N GLY A 132 -11.78 5.03 -5.65
CA GLY A 132 -11.29 3.84 -4.94
C GLY A 132 -10.79 4.17 -3.54
N ILE A 133 -10.08 3.22 -2.94
CA ILE A 133 -9.35 3.39 -1.68
C ILE A 133 -7.86 3.45 -1.99
N THR A 134 -7.16 4.43 -1.43
CA THR A 134 -5.71 4.59 -1.59
C THR A 134 -5.06 4.65 -0.23
N PHE A 135 -3.99 3.86 -0.02
CA PHE A 135 -3.14 4.01 1.15
C PHE A 135 -1.66 3.90 0.78
N VAL A 136 -0.80 4.47 1.63
CA VAL A 136 0.66 4.48 1.44
C VAL A 136 1.33 3.82 2.61
N TYR A 137 2.37 3.04 2.34
CA TYR A 137 3.26 2.47 3.34
C TYR A 137 4.70 2.88 3.06
N ALA A 138 5.33 3.57 3.99
CA ALA A 138 6.73 3.99 3.88
C ALA A 138 7.40 4.01 5.26
N THR A 139 8.36 3.13 5.45
CA THR A 139 9.16 3.03 6.67
C THR A 139 10.65 2.99 6.33
N ASP A 140 11.50 3.15 7.32
CA ASP A 140 12.97 3.19 7.16
C ASP A 140 13.39 4.30 6.19
N THR A 141 13.01 5.56 6.48
CA THR A 141 13.29 6.67 5.57
C THR A 141 13.33 8.04 6.26
N ARG A 142 14.18 8.92 5.75
CA ARG A 142 14.02 10.36 5.94
C ARG A 142 12.83 10.88 5.13
N PRO A 143 12.24 12.05 5.47
CA PRO A 143 11.27 12.71 4.64
C PRO A 143 11.77 12.86 3.19
N VAL A 144 10.96 12.40 2.23
CA VAL A 144 11.21 12.58 0.80
C VAL A 144 9.94 13.06 0.10
N PRO A 145 10.08 13.92 -0.96
CA PRO A 145 8.91 14.45 -1.67
C PRO A 145 8.01 13.36 -2.28
N GLY A 146 8.57 12.16 -2.54
CA GLY A 146 7.84 11.00 -3.04
C GLY A 146 6.69 10.57 -2.12
N ILE A 147 6.88 10.66 -0.80
CA ILE A 147 5.87 10.30 0.19
C ILE A 147 4.64 11.21 0.04
N VAL A 148 4.84 12.53 -0.08
CA VAL A 148 3.75 13.49 -0.27
C VAL A 148 3.00 13.21 -1.58
N ARG A 149 3.74 13.05 -2.69
CA ARG A 149 3.11 12.77 -4.01
C ARG A 149 2.28 11.49 -4.01
N MET A 150 2.81 10.41 -3.44
CA MET A 150 2.10 9.12 -3.39
C MET A 150 0.97 9.12 -2.35
N GLY A 151 1.08 9.95 -1.32
CA GLY A 151 0.07 10.09 -0.28
C GLY A 151 -1.05 11.08 -0.62
N GLN A 152 -0.98 11.77 -1.76
CA GLN A 152 -1.94 12.82 -2.08
C GLN A 152 -3.38 12.31 -2.03
N ASP A 153 -4.21 12.98 -1.21
CA ASP A 153 -5.63 12.68 -0.98
C ASP A 153 -5.91 11.22 -0.61
N SER A 154 -4.92 10.49 -0.06
CA SER A 154 -5.07 9.09 0.33
C SER A 154 -6.02 8.91 1.53
N ASP A 155 -6.53 7.70 1.72
CA ASP A 155 -7.39 7.36 2.86
C ASP A 155 -6.58 7.06 4.12
N LEU A 156 -5.31 6.64 3.95
CA LEU A 156 -4.39 6.34 5.04
C LEU A 156 -2.94 6.47 4.57
N MET A 157 -2.10 7.07 5.39
CA MET A 157 -0.65 6.91 5.31
C MET A 157 -0.16 6.12 6.52
N ILE A 158 0.68 5.12 6.28
CA ILE A 158 1.36 4.33 7.31
C ILE A 158 2.84 4.67 7.18
N LEU A 159 3.33 5.47 8.12
CA LEU A 159 4.69 5.98 8.11
C LEU A 159 5.44 5.56 9.37
N GLU A 160 6.77 5.59 9.30
CA GLU A 160 7.56 5.44 10.50
C GLU A 160 7.40 6.63 11.44
N GLY A 161 7.58 6.35 12.73
CA GLY A 161 7.84 7.33 13.76
C GLY A 161 8.94 6.80 14.66
N MET A 162 10.19 6.73 14.15
CA MET A 162 11.29 6.15 14.89
C MET A 162 11.57 6.91 16.19
N TYR A 163 11.42 8.24 16.20
CA TYR A 163 11.69 9.07 17.35
C TYR A 163 10.52 10.00 17.67
N GLY A 164 10.04 9.93 18.91
CA GLY A 164 8.93 10.77 19.38
C GLY A 164 9.35 12.15 19.83
N ALA A 165 10.56 12.30 20.35
CA ALA A 165 11.08 13.52 20.97
C ALA A 165 11.85 14.40 19.98
N GLU A 166 11.61 15.71 19.98
CA GLU A 166 12.20 16.68 19.04
C GLU A 166 13.73 16.79 19.14
N GLU A 167 14.28 16.63 20.31
CA GLU A 167 15.75 16.64 20.55
C GLU A 167 16.47 15.45 19.88
N LYS A 168 15.73 14.44 19.41
CA LYS A 168 16.26 13.30 18.66
C LYS A 168 16.47 13.59 17.16
N LEU A 169 16.16 14.82 16.69
CA LEU A 169 16.33 15.19 15.27
C LEU A 169 17.73 14.91 14.72
N PRO A 170 18.83 15.23 15.44
CA PRO A 170 20.19 14.91 14.95
C PRO A 170 20.40 13.40 14.78
N LEU A 171 19.78 12.57 15.65
CA LEU A 171 19.86 11.13 15.58
C LEU A 171 19.00 10.58 14.41
N ALA A 172 17.83 11.17 14.19
CA ALA A 172 16.98 10.85 13.04
C ALA A 172 17.71 11.11 11.72
N HIS A 173 18.42 12.24 11.61
CA HIS A 173 19.25 12.54 10.45
C HIS A 173 20.39 11.53 10.27
N LYS A 174 21.10 11.20 11.36
CA LYS A 174 22.23 10.27 11.34
C LYS A 174 21.82 8.87 10.89
N ASN A 175 20.68 8.38 11.38
CA ASN A 175 20.22 7.02 11.15
C ASN A 175 19.21 6.90 10.00
N CYS A 176 18.95 7.98 9.26
CA CYS A 176 18.03 8.02 8.13
C CYS A 176 16.58 7.68 8.49
N HIS A 177 16.08 8.15 9.64
CA HIS A 177 14.70 7.97 10.14
C HIS A 177 13.97 9.30 10.36
N MET A 178 12.70 9.24 10.74
CA MET A 178 11.84 10.40 10.98
C MET A 178 11.46 10.57 12.45
N LEU A 179 11.18 11.83 12.81
CA LEU A 179 10.42 12.17 14.00
C LEU A 179 8.91 11.98 13.76
N PHE A 180 8.15 11.80 14.83
CA PHE A 180 6.68 11.80 14.79
C PHE A 180 6.12 13.04 14.09
N ARG A 181 6.66 14.22 14.43
CA ARG A 181 6.25 15.50 13.82
C ARG A 181 6.57 15.58 12.33
N GLU A 182 7.71 15.03 11.89
CA GLU A 182 8.07 15.03 10.47
C GLU A 182 7.12 14.16 9.65
N ALA A 183 6.75 12.97 10.17
CA ALA A 183 5.76 12.10 9.53
C ALA A 183 4.38 12.78 9.46
N ALA A 184 3.96 13.45 10.53
CA ALA A 184 2.71 14.21 10.57
C ALA A 184 2.72 15.39 9.58
N GLN A 185 3.87 16.04 9.38
CA GLN A 185 4.02 17.09 8.36
C GLN A 185 3.82 16.55 6.95
N LEU A 186 4.40 15.39 6.64
CA LEU A 186 4.21 14.74 5.34
C LEU A 186 2.74 14.36 5.10
N ALA A 187 2.06 13.86 6.13
CA ALA A 187 0.64 13.52 6.06
C ALA A 187 -0.24 14.75 5.80
N ARG A 188 0.03 15.85 6.51
CA ARG A 188 -0.65 17.13 6.29
C ARG A 188 -0.43 17.66 4.88
N ASP A 189 0.80 17.66 4.40
CA ASP A 189 1.17 18.18 3.07
C ASP A 189 0.59 17.31 1.94
N ALA A 190 0.39 16.02 2.19
CA ALA A 190 -0.29 15.11 1.28
C ALA A 190 -1.82 15.24 1.29
N GLY A 191 -2.42 15.87 2.31
CA GLY A 191 -3.87 15.93 2.45
C GLY A 191 -4.52 14.56 2.70
N THR A 192 -3.78 13.61 3.28
CA THR A 192 -4.35 12.29 3.62
C THR A 192 -5.43 12.41 4.69
N LYS A 193 -6.33 11.45 4.77
CA LYS A 193 -7.38 11.47 5.80
C LYS A 193 -6.88 11.05 7.17
N ARG A 194 -5.91 10.13 7.24
CA ARG A 194 -5.39 9.57 8.50
C ARG A 194 -3.92 9.22 8.37
N LEU A 195 -3.20 9.34 9.48
CA LEU A 195 -1.82 8.89 9.65
C LEU A 195 -1.77 7.81 10.72
N LEU A 196 -1.14 6.69 10.41
CA LEU A 196 -0.77 5.65 11.35
C LEU A 196 0.74 5.62 11.47
N LEU A 197 1.26 5.91 12.66
CA LEU A 197 2.67 5.81 12.97
C LEU A 197 3.02 4.38 13.38
N THR A 198 4.15 3.89 12.91
CA THR A 198 4.70 2.57 13.20
C THR A 198 6.23 2.62 13.26
N HIS A 199 6.91 1.50 13.39
CA HIS A 199 8.37 1.42 13.35
C HIS A 199 9.05 2.32 14.41
N PHE A 200 8.60 2.20 15.66
CA PHE A 200 9.14 2.96 16.79
C PHE A 200 10.50 2.43 17.22
N SER A 201 11.35 3.32 17.73
CA SER A 201 12.60 2.92 18.37
C SER A 201 12.34 1.99 19.56
N THR A 202 13.15 0.97 19.73
CA THR A 202 13.09 0.09 20.91
C THR A 202 13.32 0.83 22.24
N SER A 203 13.78 2.07 22.20
CA SER A 203 13.91 2.95 23.38
C SER A 203 12.60 3.65 23.77
N ILE A 204 11.54 3.53 22.95
CA ILE A 204 10.21 4.07 23.24
C ILE A 204 9.35 2.92 23.75
N GLU A 205 9.05 2.95 25.05
CA GLU A 205 8.17 1.94 25.67
C GLU A 205 6.69 2.25 25.39
N THR A 206 6.34 3.52 25.40
CA THR A 206 4.96 4.02 25.22
C THR A 206 4.92 5.09 24.12
N PRO A 207 4.72 4.71 22.85
CA PRO A 207 4.69 5.67 21.73
C PRO A 207 3.63 6.78 21.91
N GLU A 208 2.54 6.48 22.60
CA GLU A 208 1.43 7.39 22.85
C GLU A 208 1.86 8.63 23.65
N GLU A 209 2.91 8.57 24.47
CA GLU A 209 3.44 9.72 25.22
C GLU A 209 3.94 10.83 24.28
N PHE A 210 4.40 10.47 23.09
CA PHE A 210 4.91 11.39 22.08
C PHE A 210 3.88 11.74 20.99
N LEU A 211 2.73 11.06 20.99
CA LEU A 211 1.66 11.28 20.01
C LEU A 211 1.21 12.75 19.90
N PRO A 212 1.15 13.54 21.00
CA PRO A 212 0.83 14.96 20.92
C PRO A 212 1.74 15.76 19.99
N ASN A 213 3.03 15.38 19.82
CA ASN A 213 3.96 16.05 18.91
C ASN A 213 3.56 15.90 17.44
N ALA A 214 2.98 14.77 17.07
CA ALA A 214 2.42 14.55 15.75
C ALA A 214 1.05 15.21 15.60
N GLN A 215 0.15 15.04 16.59
CA GLN A 215 -1.21 15.55 16.53
C GLN A 215 -1.29 17.09 16.52
N ALA A 216 -0.29 17.78 17.06
CA ALA A 216 -0.16 19.24 16.94
C ALA A 216 0.00 19.70 15.48
N VAL A 217 0.48 18.82 14.58
CA VAL A 217 0.69 19.09 13.16
C VAL A 217 -0.45 18.48 12.32
N PHE A 218 -0.82 17.24 12.62
CA PHE A 218 -1.87 16.50 11.94
C PHE A 218 -2.72 15.72 12.96
N PRO A 219 -3.89 16.26 13.35
CA PRO A 219 -4.72 15.70 14.45
C PRO A 219 -5.14 14.24 14.22
N GLU A 220 -5.40 13.83 12.96
CA GLU A 220 -5.84 12.48 12.60
C GLU A 220 -4.67 11.46 12.61
N THR A 221 -3.80 11.57 13.60
CA THR A 221 -2.64 10.69 13.81
C THR A 221 -2.90 9.73 14.95
N THR A 222 -2.53 8.46 14.75
CA THR A 222 -2.56 7.40 15.78
C THR A 222 -1.27 6.59 15.75
N CYS A 223 -0.94 5.93 16.87
CA CYS A 223 0.14 4.95 16.94
C CYS A 223 -0.40 3.55 16.64
N ALA A 224 0.39 2.76 15.88
CA ALA A 224 0.10 1.36 15.63
C ALA A 224 0.54 0.50 16.81
N THR A 225 -0.19 -0.58 17.05
CA THR A 225 0.19 -1.65 17.97
C THR A 225 0.19 -2.99 17.24
N ASP A 226 1.00 -3.94 17.71
CA ASP A 226 1.05 -5.27 17.13
C ASP A 226 -0.32 -5.94 17.20
N GLY A 227 -0.74 -6.53 16.09
CA GLY A 227 -2.08 -7.14 15.96
C GLY A 227 -3.22 -6.15 15.69
N MET A 228 -2.98 -4.84 15.62
CA MET A 228 -3.99 -3.85 15.28
C MET A 228 -4.59 -4.12 13.90
N THR A 229 -5.90 -3.97 13.79
CA THR A 229 -6.64 -4.08 12.52
C THR A 229 -7.34 -2.77 12.20
N LEU A 230 -7.11 -2.25 11.01
CA LEU A 230 -7.82 -1.09 10.46
C LEU A 230 -8.63 -1.51 9.25
N THR A 231 -9.89 -1.06 9.20
CA THR A 231 -10.76 -1.26 8.04
C THR A 231 -10.92 0.04 7.28
N LEU A 232 -10.53 0.04 6.01
CA LEU A 232 -10.83 1.11 5.08
C LEU A 232 -12.10 0.76 4.31
N ARG A 233 -12.98 1.74 4.13
CA ARG A 233 -14.24 1.58 3.40
C ARG A 233 -14.29 2.57 2.26
N TYR A 234 -14.97 2.21 1.18
CA TYR A 234 -15.27 3.16 0.13
C TYR A 234 -16.03 4.36 0.71
N PRO A 235 -15.71 5.59 0.28
CA PRO A 235 -16.49 6.75 0.69
C PRO A 235 -17.96 6.54 0.28
N GLU A 236 -18.87 6.95 1.16
CA GLU A 236 -20.29 6.98 0.81
C GLU A 236 -20.50 7.97 -0.34
N GLU A 237 -21.38 7.63 -1.27
CA GLU A 237 -21.76 8.56 -2.33
C GLU A 237 -22.68 9.62 -1.68
N GLU A 238 -22.35 10.90 -1.86
CA GLU A 238 -23.29 11.96 -1.57
C GLU A 238 -24.52 11.74 -2.46
N LYS A 239 -25.66 11.53 -1.81
CA LYS A 239 -26.95 11.29 -2.47
C LYS A 239 -27.53 12.57 -3.02
#